data_d52739201ad17b9a3b804a201b358dea
#
_entry.id   d52739201ad17b9a3b804a201b358dea
#
_cell.length_a   1.000
_cell.length_b   1.000
_cell.length_c   1.000
_cell.angle_alpha   90.00
_cell.angle_beta   90.00
_cell.angle_gamma   90.00
#
_symmetry.space_group_name_H-M   'P 1'
#
loop_
_entity.id
_entity.type
_entity.pdbx_description
1 polymer ?
#
loop_
_entity_poly.entity_id
_entity_poly.type
_entity_poly.pdbx_seq_one_letter_code
_entity_poly.pdbx_strand_id
1 'polypeptide(L)'
;MAVSEAAPSSSSNDDFSWRLLEGANIHARREHARVALWPSTGDRARPPPPKRSFLDIDEVETFARDHGIKKNTLRLCYRELFRRGQSTFEHTPDVSARDMKLLKENFTVCTSEVVETKTTEDGSGAKMVVKLHDGKLVETVVIGHSRSKDGDESNGGAGAPRAASDGGDVEKDGKVFRNTVCVSSQVGCAMGCTFCETGTLGLLANLTAGEICEQVWHARNLCGKTGVRNVVMMGMGEPLDNYEEVLIALRAMTHQAVFDMRQRSVTVSTVGVPSSIRKLADDAPNVGLALSLHAPTQELRARLLPSASGTAHTLGRLSESLKYHRRLSGRGAMIEYIVIDGVNDSPTHARDLGELVGRTLLQDDESEVAGSNSLGGEGEGKGKGRRRREQSGYFVNLIPYNPTDVGSTHGYESPADEALERMAAILTEEYGVKAKVRWSTRRGREV
;
A
#
# COMPACT_ATOMS: atom_id res chain seq x y z
N MET A 1 8.69 50.45 15.15
CA MET A 1 9.31 49.75 14.02
C MET A 1 8.69 48.37 13.98
N ALA A 2 7.75 48.17 13.08
CA ALA A 2 7.07 46.90 12.91
C ALA A 2 7.84 46.08 11.86
N VAL A 3 8.28 44.89 12.25
CA VAL A 3 8.92 43.94 11.34
C VAL A 3 7.79 43.19 10.64
N SER A 4 7.69 43.37 9.34
CA SER A 4 6.78 42.67 8.43
C SER A 4 7.29 41.24 8.24
N GLU A 5 6.57 40.27 8.77
CA GLU A 5 6.77 38.85 8.40
C GLU A 5 6.14 38.60 7.03
N ALA A 6 6.99 38.33 6.06
CA ALA A 6 6.59 37.91 4.73
C ALA A 6 6.01 36.49 4.78
N ALA A 7 4.80 36.29 4.24
CA ALA A 7 4.17 35.01 4.07
C ALA A 7 4.99 34.08 3.14
N PRO A 8 5.13 32.78 3.43
CA PRO A 8 5.88 31.89 2.57
C PRO A 8 5.11 31.64 1.26
N SER A 9 5.84 31.74 0.15
CA SER A 9 5.39 31.44 -1.21
C SER A 9 4.85 30.00 -1.34
N SER A 10 3.82 29.83 -2.14
CA SER A 10 3.12 28.59 -2.48
C SER A 10 4.07 27.50 -2.98
N SER A 11 4.61 26.69 -2.08
CA SER A 11 5.24 25.40 -2.39
C SER A 11 4.18 24.33 -2.54
N SER A 12 4.37 23.43 -3.51
CA SER A 12 3.47 22.35 -3.91
C SER A 12 2.94 21.55 -2.71
N ASN A 13 1.64 21.21 -2.73
CA ASN A 13 0.93 20.45 -1.69
C ASN A 13 1.55 19.08 -1.33
N ASP A 14 2.55 18.61 -2.08
CA ASP A 14 3.23 17.33 -1.85
C ASP A 14 4.29 17.38 -0.74
N ASP A 15 4.83 18.59 -0.47
CA ASP A 15 5.91 18.77 0.51
C ASP A 15 5.38 18.98 1.96
N PHE A 16 4.10 19.34 2.10
CA PHE A 16 3.53 19.73 3.40
C PHE A 16 3.21 18.52 4.32
N SER A 17 2.77 17.39 3.77
CA SER A 17 2.37 16.24 4.58
C SER A 17 3.55 15.51 5.23
N TRP A 18 4.71 15.49 4.57
CA TRP A 18 5.91 14.84 5.10
C TRP A 18 6.71 15.72 6.08
N ARG A 19 6.54 17.04 6.06
CA ARG A 19 7.10 17.95 7.09
C ARG A 19 6.47 17.71 8.46
N LEU A 20 5.19 17.27 8.53
CA LEU A 20 4.56 16.86 9.78
C LEU A 20 5.20 15.60 10.35
N LEU A 21 5.67 14.69 9.48
CA LEU A 21 6.37 13.47 9.88
C LEU A 21 7.83 13.71 10.27
N GLU A 22 8.50 14.75 9.73
CA GLU A 22 9.85 15.16 10.18
C GLU A 22 9.84 15.66 11.62
N GLY A 23 8.72 16.24 12.10
CA GLY A 23 8.53 16.65 13.50
C GLY A 23 7.99 15.55 14.42
N ALA A 24 7.31 14.54 13.88
CA ALA A 24 6.88 13.39 14.64
C ALA A 24 8.09 12.48 14.87
N ASN A 25 8.35 12.11 16.12
CA ASN A 25 9.48 11.24 16.49
C ASN A 25 9.22 9.79 16.02
N ILE A 26 9.20 9.57 14.69
CA ILE A 26 8.95 8.27 14.05
C ILE A 26 9.96 7.26 14.56
N HIS A 27 11.22 7.66 14.69
CA HIS A 27 12.27 6.79 15.20
C HIS A 27 11.95 6.30 16.64
N ALA A 28 11.56 7.19 17.55
CA ALA A 28 11.17 6.78 18.89
C ALA A 28 9.90 5.93 18.91
N ARG A 29 8.92 6.21 18.03
CA ARG A 29 7.72 5.36 17.87
C ARG A 29 8.10 3.97 17.38
N ARG A 30 9.01 3.89 16.41
CA ARG A 30 9.56 2.65 15.85
C ARG A 30 10.28 1.84 16.92
N GLU A 31 11.18 2.45 17.67
CA GLU A 31 11.90 1.78 18.76
C GLU A 31 10.94 1.30 19.86
N HIS A 32 9.96 2.13 20.23
CA HIS A 32 8.92 1.73 21.18
C HIS A 32 8.09 0.54 20.67
N ALA A 33 7.69 0.56 19.40
CA ALA A 33 6.94 -0.53 18.77
C ALA A 33 7.77 -1.82 18.70
N ARG A 34 9.06 -1.73 18.35
CA ARG A 34 9.98 -2.88 18.37
C ARG A 34 10.12 -3.50 19.75
N VAL A 35 10.15 -2.68 20.81
CA VAL A 35 10.21 -3.16 22.20
C VAL A 35 8.88 -3.72 22.68
N ALA A 36 7.75 -3.06 22.35
CA ALA A 36 6.42 -3.43 22.82
C ALA A 36 5.88 -4.72 22.18
N LEU A 37 6.20 -4.98 20.92
CA LEU A 37 5.75 -6.19 20.20
C LEU A 37 6.59 -7.44 20.50
N TRP A 38 7.72 -7.26 21.18
CA TRP A 38 8.73 -8.30 21.37
C TRP A 38 8.45 -9.33 22.46
N PRO A 39 7.78 -9.03 23.60
CA PRO A 39 7.69 -9.98 24.70
C PRO A 39 6.55 -11.00 24.62
N SER A 40 5.55 -10.81 23.77
CA SER A 40 4.27 -11.55 23.88
C SER A 40 4.14 -12.78 22.96
N THR A 41 5.03 -12.95 21.98
CA THR A 41 4.89 -14.03 20.98
C THR A 41 5.89 -15.18 21.09
N GLY A 42 6.79 -15.14 22.06
CA GLY A 42 7.82 -16.18 22.21
C GLY A 42 8.86 -16.19 21.09
N ASP A 43 8.80 -15.23 20.18
CA ASP A 43 9.75 -15.08 19.10
C ASP A 43 11.12 -14.68 19.63
N ARG A 44 12.12 -15.48 19.34
CA ARG A 44 13.53 -15.08 19.54
C ARG A 44 13.79 -13.89 18.64
N ALA A 45 14.38 -12.83 19.20
CA ALA A 45 14.83 -11.68 18.47
C ALA A 45 15.51 -12.09 17.16
N ARG A 46 15.00 -11.62 16.02
CA ARG A 46 15.72 -11.83 14.75
C ARG A 46 17.12 -11.25 14.92
N PRO A 47 18.17 -12.01 14.63
CA PRO A 47 19.52 -11.46 14.70
C PRO A 47 19.60 -10.26 13.75
N PRO A 48 20.23 -9.15 14.16
CA PRO A 48 20.43 -8.05 13.22
C PRO A 48 21.28 -8.52 12.04
N PRO A 49 21.03 -8.00 10.82
CA PRO A 49 21.90 -8.28 9.69
C PRO A 49 23.30 -7.72 9.96
N PRO A 50 24.36 -8.30 9.36
CA PRO A 50 25.74 -7.83 9.54
C PRO A 50 25.93 -6.39 9.05
N LYS A 51 25.13 -5.95 8.09
CA LYS A 51 24.99 -4.55 7.67
C LYS A 51 23.51 -4.22 7.51
N ARG A 52 23.16 -2.97 7.81
CA ARG A 52 21.78 -2.46 7.64
C ARG A 52 21.45 -2.19 6.18
N SER A 53 20.16 -2.21 5.86
CA SER A 53 19.68 -1.83 4.53
C SER A 53 19.85 -0.32 4.28
N PHE A 54 20.46 0.05 3.16
CA PHE A 54 20.54 1.45 2.74
C PHE A 54 19.18 1.98 2.24
N LEU A 55 18.22 1.10 2.03
CA LEU A 55 16.84 1.44 1.66
C LEU A 55 15.96 1.74 2.89
N ASP A 56 16.44 1.47 4.11
CA ASP A 56 15.82 1.94 5.34
C ASP A 56 16.25 3.37 5.63
N ILE A 57 15.49 4.32 5.09
CA ILE A 57 15.86 5.74 5.14
C ILE A 57 15.96 6.29 6.55
N ASP A 58 15.18 5.77 7.52
CA ASP A 58 15.19 6.20 8.91
C ASP A 58 16.49 5.78 9.60
N GLU A 59 16.91 4.54 9.40
CA GLU A 59 18.21 4.05 9.90
C GLU A 59 19.38 4.81 9.29
N VAL A 60 19.34 5.06 7.99
CA VAL A 60 20.39 5.80 7.28
C VAL A 60 20.47 7.25 7.73
N GLU A 61 19.33 7.95 7.84
CA GLU A 61 19.29 9.34 8.28
C GLU A 61 19.70 9.51 9.76
N THR A 62 19.30 8.57 10.61
CA THR A 62 19.69 8.55 12.03
C THR A 62 21.19 8.34 12.16
N PHE A 63 21.74 7.32 11.50
CA PHE A 63 23.18 7.08 11.47
C PHE A 63 23.97 8.29 10.93
N ALA A 64 23.50 8.89 9.84
CA ALA A 64 24.16 10.05 9.26
C ALA A 64 24.19 11.24 10.22
N ARG A 65 23.12 11.49 10.94
CA ARG A 65 23.02 12.54 11.97
C ARG A 65 24.02 12.30 13.10
N ASP A 66 24.05 11.07 13.62
CA ASP A 66 24.89 10.70 14.76
C ASP A 66 26.40 10.75 14.42
N HIS A 67 26.75 10.54 13.13
CA HIS A 67 28.15 10.56 12.66
C HIS A 67 28.53 11.86 11.93
N GLY A 68 27.64 12.85 11.88
CA GLY A 68 27.89 14.13 11.22
C GLY A 68 27.99 14.04 9.69
N ILE A 69 27.38 13.03 9.07
CA ILE A 69 27.30 12.90 7.61
C ILE A 69 26.23 13.85 7.09
N LYS A 70 26.57 14.65 6.09
CA LYS A 70 25.65 15.66 5.53
C LYS A 70 24.53 15.01 4.72
N LYS A 71 23.31 15.56 4.79
CA LYS A 71 22.16 15.10 3.96
C LYS A 71 22.50 15.07 2.46
N ASN A 72 23.33 16.00 1.97
CA ASN A 72 23.76 15.99 0.58
C ASN A 72 24.56 14.74 0.20
N THR A 73 25.38 14.20 1.11
CA THR A 73 26.10 12.93 0.90
C THR A 73 25.13 11.78 0.62
N LEU A 74 24.08 11.63 1.43
CA LEU A 74 23.05 10.62 1.22
C LEU A 74 22.33 10.81 -0.12
N ARG A 75 21.98 12.07 -0.44
CA ARG A 75 21.34 12.40 -1.71
C ARG A 75 22.20 12.01 -2.93
N LEU A 76 23.51 12.19 -2.84
CA LEU A 76 24.44 11.74 -3.88
C LEU A 76 24.42 10.22 -4.03
N CYS A 77 24.50 9.48 -2.92
CA CYS A 77 24.44 8.01 -2.93
C CYS A 77 23.13 7.49 -3.53
N TYR A 78 21.97 8.03 -3.11
CA TYR A 78 20.68 7.67 -3.69
C TYR A 78 20.57 8.01 -5.18
N ARG A 79 21.18 9.13 -5.62
CA ARG A 79 21.20 9.49 -7.04
C ARG A 79 21.96 8.44 -7.87
N GLU A 80 23.08 7.92 -7.39
CA GLU A 80 23.81 6.84 -8.07
C GLU A 80 22.93 5.60 -8.22
N LEU A 81 22.27 5.17 -7.13
CA LEU A 81 21.41 3.99 -7.15
C LEU A 81 20.18 4.18 -8.05
N PHE A 82 19.41 5.26 -7.85
CA PHE A 82 18.07 5.37 -8.42
C PHE A 82 18.02 6.10 -9.77
N ARG A 83 18.91 7.08 -10.00
CA ARG A 83 18.91 7.85 -11.26
C ARG A 83 19.95 7.37 -12.25
N ARG A 84 21.10 6.90 -11.79
CA ARG A 84 22.15 6.36 -12.64
C ARG A 84 22.09 4.84 -12.80
N GLY A 85 21.23 4.17 -12.04
CA GLY A 85 21.02 2.73 -12.14
C GLY A 85 22.21 1.88 -11.69
N GLN A 86 23.03 2.40 -10.77
CA GLN A 86 24.14 1.65 -10.19
C GLN A 86 23.59 0.58 -9.22
N SER A 87 24.25 -0.56 -9.15
CA SER A 87 23.89 -1.63 -8.21
C SER A 87 24.38 -1.37 -6.78
N THR A 88 25.28 -0.41 -6.59
CA THR A 88 25.86 -0.03 -5.30
C THR A 88 26.10 1.47 -5.23
N PHE A 89 26.09 2.03 -4.01
CA PHE A 89 26.47 3.42 -3.74
C PHE A 89 27.97 3.61 -3.46
N GLU A 90 28.75 2.54 -3.42
CA GLU A 90 30.13 2.51 -2.91
C GLU A 90 31.14 3.36 -3.71
N HIS A 91 30.80 3.73 -4.92
CA HIS A 91 31.63 4.54 -5.82
C HIS A 91 31.01 5.89 -6.14
N THR A 92 30.20 6.43 -5.21
CA THR A 92 29.53 7.73 -5.41
C THR A 92 30.57 8.85 -5.51
N PRO A 93 30.61 9.59 -6.63
CA PRO A 93 31.47 10.76 -6.77
C PRO A 93 31.10 11.86 -5.76
N ASP A 94 32.08 12.71 -5.44
CA ASP A 94 31.92 13.89 -4.57
C ASP A 94 31.54 13.58 -3.12
N VAL A 95 31.69 12.34 -2.67
CA VAL A 95 31.54 11.90 -1.29
C VAL A 95 32.92 11.80 -0.64
N SER A 96 33.07 12.31 0.59
CA SER A 96 34.33 12.23 1.32
C SER A 96 34.73 10.78 1.60
N ALA A 97 36.04 10.49 1.55
CA ALA A 97 36.53 9.13 1.85
C ALA A 97 36.12 8.65 3.26
N ARG A 98 36.05 9.58 4.23
CA ARG A 98 35.56 9.29 5.60
C ARG A 98 34.11 8.86 5.60
N ASP A 99 33.23 9.64 4.97
CA ASP A 99 31.78 9.35 4.97
C ASP A 99 31.49 8.07 4.19
N MET A 100 32.16 7.89 3.05
CA MET A 100 32.04 6.66 2.27
C MET A 100 32.48 5.42 3.05
N LYS A 101 33.60 5.50 3.82
CA LYS A 101 34.05 4.41 4.68
C LYS A 101 32.99 4.06 5.72
N LEU A 102 32.45 5.06 6.42
CA LEU A 102 31.40 4.87 7.44
C LEU A 102 30.16 4.20 6.85
N LEU A 103 29.70 4.67 5.66
CA LEU A 103 28.53 4.10 5.01
C LEU A 103 28.77 2.65 4.57
N LYS A 104 29.91 2.34 3.95
CA LYS A 104 30.27 0.99 3.48
C LYS A 104 30.38 -0.04 4.61
N GLU A 105 30.92 0.38 5.76
CA GLU A 105 31.10 -0.50 6.92
C GLU A 105 29.75 -0.86 7.56
N ASN A 106 28.74 0.03 7.50
CA ASN A 106 27.49 -0.12 8.23
C ASN A 106 26.27 -0.49 7.37
N PHE A 107 26.32 -0.24 6.05
CA PHE A 107 25.19 -0.42 5.16
C PHE A 107 25.54 -1.24 3.91
N THR A 108 24.50 -1.91 3.41
CA THR A 108 24.45 -2.52 2.07
C THR A 108 23.17 -2.08 1.39
N VAL A 109 23.09 -2.13 0.05
CA VAL A 109 21.84 -1.77 -0.65
C VAL A 109 20.70 -2.70 -0.22
N CYS A 110 20.94 -4.01 -0.29
CA CYS A 110 19.98 -5.02 0.14
C CYS A 110 20.62 -5.98 1.13
N THR A 111 19.84 -6.38 2.14
CA THR A 111 20.16 -7.45 3.08
C THR A 111 19.53 -8.77 2.67
N SER A 112 18.62 -8.74 1.70
CA SER A 112 17.88 -9.86 1.15
C SER A 112 18.36 -10.22 -0.25
N GLU A 113 18.04 -11.45 -0.69
CA GLU A 113 18.36 -11.97 -2.02
C GLU A 113 17.15 -12.63 -2.69
N VAL A 114 17.03 -12.52 -4.01
CA VAL A 114 16.02 -13.27 -4.78
C VAL A 114 16.56 -14.67 -5.02
N VAL A 115 15.91 -15.68 -4.46
CA VAL A 115 16.32 -17.08 -4.58
C VAL A 115 15.59 -17.85 -5.67
N GLU A 116 14.40 -17.38 -6.05
CA GLU A 116 13.61 -17.97 -7.13
C GLU A 116 12.82 -16.88 -7.85
N THR A 117 12.68 -17.02 -9.17
CA THR A 117 11.79 -16.18 -9.98
C THR A 117 11.03 -17.07 -10.95
N LYS A 118 9.70 -17.01 -10.88
CA LYS A 118 8.80 -17.63 -11.87
C LYS A 118 8.15 -16.53 -12.68
N THR A 119 8.18 -16.66 -14.01
CA THR A 119 7.59 -15.70 -14.94
C THR A 119 6.40 -16.36 -15.65
N THR A 120 5.33 -15.62 -15.87
CA THR A 120 4.20 -16.10 -16.68
C THR A 120 4.67 -16.37 -18.11
N GLU A 121 4.05 -17.33 -18.82
CA GLU A 121 4.42 -17.69 -20.20
C GLU A 121 4.37 -16.49 -21.16
N ASP A 122 3.41 -15.58 -20.97
CA ASP A 122 3.24 -14.37 -21.77
C ASP A 122 4.17 -13.21 -21.32
N GLY A 123 4.98 -13.41 -20.28
CA GLY A 123 5.87 -12.39 -19.71
C GLY A 123 5.13 -11.23 -19.04
N SER A 124 3.82 -11.31 -18.83
CA SER A 124 3.03 -10.24 -18.21
C SER A 124 3.18 -10.15 -16.69
N GLY A 125 3.73 -11.18 -16.05
CA GLY A 125 3.91 -11.24 -14.61
C GLY A 125 5.12 -12.04 -14.18
N ALA A 126 5.56 -11.81 -12.95
CA ALA A 126 6.61 -12.61 -12.33
C ALA A 126 6.38 -12.69 -10.82
N LYS A 127 6.66 -13.85 -10.24
CA LYS A 127 6.68 -14.09 -8.80
C LYS A 127 8.13 -14.31 -8.37
N MET A 128 8.58 -13.57 -7.39
CA MET A 128 9.89 -13.70 -6.79
C MET A 128 9.75 -14.25 -5.37
N VAL A 129 10.59 -15.20 -5.02
CA VAL A 129 10.83 -15.62 -3.64
C VAL A 129 12.05 -14.88 -3.13
N VAL A 130 11.85 -14.03 -2.13
CA VAL A 130 12.90 -13.20 -1.53
C VAL A 130 13.29 -13.80 -0.19
N LYS A 131 14.57 -14.17 -0.07
CA LYS A 131 15.16 -14.69 1.17
C LYS A 131 15.73 -13.55 1.97
N LEU A 132 15.27 -13.41 3.21
CA LEU A 132 15.72 -12.42 4.16
C LEU A 132 17.05 -12.85 4.80
N HIS A 133 17.73 -11.90 5.45
CA HIS A 133 19.04 -12.15 6.09
C HIS A 133 19.02 -13.28 7.15
N ASP A 134 17.87 -13.54 7.76
CA ASP A 134 17.68 -14.59 8.75
C ASP A 134 17.21 -15.94 8.16
N GLY A 135 17.18 -16.03 6.83
CA GLY A 135 16.79 -17.23 6.09
C GLY A 135 15.28 -17.39 5.86
N LYS A 136 14.43 -16.53 6.45
CA LYS A 136 12.99 -16.56 6.17
C LYS A 136 12.70 -16.11 4.74
N LEU A 137 11.57 -16.57 4.21
CA LEU A 137 11.16 -16.32 2.83
C LEU A 137 9.89 -15.49 2.78
N VAL A 138 9.85 -14.54 1.85
CA VAL A 138 8.63 -13.80 1.50
C VAL A 138 8.42 -13.79 0.00
N GLU A 139 7.18 -13.58 -0.41
CA GLU A 139 6.80 -13.50 -1.81
C GLU A 139 6.64 -12.05 -2.26
N THR A 140 7.08 -11.78 -3.47
CA THR A 140 6.89 -10.49 -4.17
C THR A 140 6.41 -10.78 -5.57
N VAL A 141 5.32 -10.13 -6.00
CA VAL A 141 4.74 -10.37 -7.33
C VAL A 141 4.80 -9.09 -8.16
N VAL A 142 5.29 -9.22 -9.38
CA VAL A 142 5.24 -8.18 -10.41
C VAL A 142 4.08 -8.48 -11.35
N ILE A 143 3.19 -7.50 -11.53
CA ILE A 143 2.03 -7.59 -12.40
C ILE A 143 2.19 -6.54 -13.50
N GLY A 144 2.43 -6.99 -14.72
CA GLY A 144 2.53 -6.13 -15.89
C GLY A 144 1.15 -5.81 -16.46
N HIS A 145 0.95 -4.57 -16.80
CA HIS A 145 -0.25 -4.08 -17.49
C HIS A 145 0.16 -3.46 -18.82
N SER A 146 -0.44 -3.93 -19.92
CA SER A 146 -0.29 -3.30 -21.24
C SER A 146 -1.58 -2.56 -21.59
N ARG A 147 -1.44 -1.39 -22.20
CA ARG A 147 -2.57 -0.60 -22.71
C ARG A 147 -2.31 -0.20 -24.15
N SER A 148 -3.27 -0.42 -25.08
CA SER A 148 -3.18 0.14 -26.40
C SER A 148 -3.47 1.65 -26.35
N LYS A 149 -2.89 2.44 -27.27
CA LYS A 149 -3.14 3.89 -27.38
C LYS A 149 -4.57 4.21 -27.80
N ASP A 150 -5.21 3.31 -28.53
CA ASP A 150 -6.52 3.52 -29.16
C ASP A 150 -7.71 3.33 -28.21
N GLY A 151 -7.50 3.22 -26.92
CA GLY A 151 -8.53 3.32 -25.91
C GLY A 151 -9.36 2.05 -25.67
N ASP A 152 -9.04 0.94 -26.31
CA ASP A 152 -9.69 -0.34 -26.04
C ASP A 152 -9.16 -0.95 -24.74
N GLU A 153 -10.03 -0.95 -23.71
CA GLU A 153 -9.73 -1.49 -22.38
C GLU A 153 -9.95 -3.01 -22.34
N SER A 154 -9.33 -3.76 -23.26
CA SER A 154 -9.30 -5.22 -23.17
C SER A 154 -8.18 -5.66 -22.24
N ASN A 155 -8.52 -5.88 -21.04
CA ASN A 155 -7.96 -6.59 -19.90
C ASN A 155 -7.71 -5.73 -18.66
N GLY A 156 -8.53 -5.97 -17.74
CA GLY A 156 -8.84 -5.64 -16.42
C GLY A 156 -7.72 -5.31 -15.44
N GLY A 157 -7.04 -4.20 -15.58
CA GLY A 157 -6.26 -3.60 -14.49
C GLY A 157 -7.07 -2.49 -13.82
N ALA A 158 -7.16 -2.49 -12.48
CA ALA A 158 -7.86 -1.50 -11.69
C ALA A 158 -7.59 -0.07 -12.19
N GLY A 159 -8.64 0.62 -12.62
CA GLY A 159 -8.58 1.99 -13.09
C GLY A 159 -8.20 2.94 -11.98
N ALA A 160 -6.91 3.26 -11.86
CA ALA A 160 -6.51 4.48 -11.20
C ALA A 160 -6.99 5.67 -12.03
N PRO A 161 -7.49 6.76 -11.41
CA PRO A 161 -7.95 7.92 -12.13
C PRO A 161 -6.85 8.48 -13.04
N ARG A 162 -7.25 8.88 -14.27
CA ARG A 162 -6.37 9.49 -15.27
C ARG A 162 -5.50 10.56 -14.62
N ALA A 163 -4.21 10.34 -14.54
CA ALA A 163 -3.24 11.37 -14.26
C ALA A 163 -2.44 11.64 -15.53
N ALA A 164 -2.36 12.91 -15.88
CA ALA A 164 -1.55 13.42 -16.96
C ALA A 164 -0.13 12.85 -16.94
N SER A 165 0.37 12.57 -18.12
CA SER A 165 1.70 12.10 -18.45
C SER A 165 2.79 13.00 -17.84
N ASP A 166 3.51 12.50 -16.85
CA ASP A 166 4.87 12.93 -16.53
C ASP A 166 5.63 11.75 -15.95
N GLY A 167 6.58 11.23 -16.72
CA GLY A 167 7.52 10.18 -16.33
C GLY A 167 7.27 8.85 -17.03
N GLY A 168 7.88 8.68 -18.20
CA GLY A 168 8.45 7.47 -18.74
C GLY A 168 7.57 6.21 -18.82
N ASP A 169 6.38 6.29 -19.41
CA ASP A 169 5.71 5.09 -19.89
C ASP A 169 6.60 4.49 -21.01
N VAL A 170 7.07 3.26 -20.87
CA VAL A 170 7.85 2.60 -21.92
C VAL A 170 6.89 2.13 -22.99
N GLU A 171 7.02 2.73 -24.15
CA GLU A 171 6.28 2.34 -25.34
C GLU A 171 7.04 1.23 -26.07
N LYS A 172 6.40 0.10 -26.28
CA LYS A 172 6.88 -0.99 -27.13
C LYS A 172 5.70 -1.44 -28.00
N ASP A 173 5.91 -1.45 -29.31
CA ASP A 173 4.88 -1.87 -30.29
C ASP A 173 3.54 -1.15 -30.14
N GLY A 174 3.54 0.17 -29.87
CA GLY A 174 2.33 0.98 -29.68
C GLY A 174 1.59 0.74 -28.38
N LYS A 175 2.14 -0.06 -27.46
CA LYS A 175 1.57 -0.36 -26.14
C LYS A 175 2.36 0.33 -25.03
N VAL A 176 1.66 0.85 -24.06
CA VAL A 176 2.23 1.43 -22.84
C VAL A 176 2.24 0.34 -21.77
N PHE A 177 3.44 0.04 -21.25
CA PHE A 177 3.62 -0.95 -20.18
C PHE A 177 3.72 -0.26 -18.82
N ARG A 178 3.06 -0.84 -17.84
CA ARG A 178 3.09 -0.41 -16.44
C ARG A 178 3.20 -1.62 -15.54
N ASN A 179 4.15 -1.62 -14.61
CA ASN A 179 4.28 -2.70 -13.64
C ASN A 179 3.77 -2.25 -12.27
N THR A 180 2.94 -3.08 -11.67
CA THR A 180 2.52 -3.00 -10.27
C THR A 180 3.27 -4.06 -9.50
N VAL A 181 3.87 -3.70 -8.38
CA VAL A 181 4.56 -4.64 -7.49
C VAL A 181 3.71 -4.87 -6.25
N CYS A 182 3.42 -6.13 -5.98
CA CYS A 182 2.78 -6.59 -4.76
C CYS A 182 3.88 -7.00 -3.78
N VAL A 183 3.99 -6.32 -2.64
CA VAL A 183 5.01 -6.55 -1.62
C VAL A 183 4.41 -7.11 -0.33
N SER A 184 5.20 -7.90 0.37
CA SER A 184 4.91 -8.42 1.70
C SER A 184 5.33 -7.42 2.78
N SER A 185 4.60 -7.38 3.90
CA SER A 185 4.90 -6.56 5.08
C SER A 185 5.30 -7.37 6.30
N GLN A 186 5.04 -8.67 6.29
CA GLN A 186 5.36 -9.61 7.37
C GLN A 186 5.78 -10.96 6.77
N VAL A 187 6.42 -11.80 7.56
CA VAL A 187 6.58 -13.23 7.30
C VAL A 187 5.42 -13.94 8.00
N GLY A 188 4.51 -14.54 7.22
CA GLY A 188 3.25 -15.04 7.74
C GLY A 188 2.25 -13.93 8.04
N CYS A 189 1.16 -14.23 8.75
CA CYS A 189 0.10 -13.27 9.07
C CYS A 189 -0.72 -13.77 10.27
N ALA A 190 -0.99 -12.89 11.24
CA ALA A 190 -1.78 -13.21 12.42
C ALA A 190 -3.30 -13.20 12.17
N MET A 191 -3.76 -12.73 11.00
CA MET A 191 -5.19 -12.50 10.73
C MET A 191 -5.99 -13.80 10.58
N GLY A 192 -5.36 -14.91 10.15
CA GLY A 192 -5.97 -16.23 10.08
C GLY A 192 -7.15 -16.33 9.11
N CYS A 193 -7.14 -15.55 8.02
CA CYS A 193 -8.21 -15.59 7.00
C CYS A 193 -8.36 -17.02 6.45
N THR A 194 -9.60 -17.56 6.44
CA THR A 194 -9.88 -18.97 6.14
C THR A 194 -9.66 -19.38 4.69
N PHE A 195 -9.45 -18.41 3.81
CA PHE A 195 -9.18 -18.59 2.37
C PHE A 195 -7.72 -18.29 1.98
N CYS A 196 -6.84 -17.94 2.94
CA CYS A 196 -5.50 -17.43 2.67
C CYS A 196 -4.41 -18.36 3.21
N GLU A 197 -3.54 -18.84 2.33
CA GLU A 197 -2.42 -19.72 2.72
C GLU A 197 -1.47 -19.04 3.73
N THR A 198 -1.20 -17.75 3.58
CA THR A 198 -0.34 -17.01 4.52
C THR A 198 -0.89 -17.03 5.94
N GLY A 199 -2.23 -17.08 6.10
CA GLY A 199 -2.88 -17.14 7.41
C GLY A 199 -2.58 -18.42 8.19
N THR A 200 -2.25 -19.53 7.50
CA THR A 200 -1.92 -20.82 8.15
C THR A 200 -0.56 -20.82 8.82
N LEU A 201 0.34 -19.93 8.37
CA LEU A 201 1.70 -19.81 8.92
C LEU A 201 1.72 -19.13 10.29
N GLY A 202 0.65 -18.42 10.65
CA GLY A 202 0.70 -17.47 11.77
C GLY A 202 1.68 -16.33 11.51
N LEU A 203 1.88 -15.44 12.46
CA LEU A 203 2.87 -14.38 12.39
C LEU A 203 4.23 -14.91 12.84
N LEU A 204 5.19 -14.95 11.92
CA LEU A 204 6.56 -15.39 12.21
C LEU A 204 7.51 -14.20 12.45
N ALA A 205 7.34 -13.11 11.70
CA ALA A 205 8.14 -11.88 11.91
C ALA A 205 7.52 -10.67 11.20
N ASN A 206 7.75 -9.47 11.73
CA ASN A 206 7.57 -8.22 10.99
C ASN A 206 8.77 -7.98 10.07
N LEU A 207 8.52 -7.45 8.86
CA LEU A 207 9.58 -6.94 8.00
C LEU A 207 10.00 -5.55 8.44
N THR A 208 11.28 -5.25 8.34
CA THR A 208 11.78 -3.87 8.48
C THR A 208 11.39 -3.03 7.25
N ALA A 209 11.40 -1.72 7.40
CA ALA A 209 11.16 -0.80 6.29
C ALA A 209 12.14 -1.05 5.13
N GLY A 210 13.40 -1.36 5.45
CA GLY A 210 14.40 -1.76 4.47
C GLY A 210 13.98 -3.00 3.69
N GLU A 211 13.59 -4.08 4.37
CA GLU A 211 13.17 -5.34 3.74
C GLU A 211 11.89 -5.18 2.89
N ILE A 212 10.98 -4.29 3.27
CA ILE A 212 9.82 -3.94 2.44
C ILE A 212 10.28 -3.21 1.17
N CYS A 213 11.20 -2.25 1.29
CA CYS A 213 11.73 -1.48 0.16
C CYS A 213 12.63 -2.32 -0.76
N GLU A 214 13.36 -3.30 -0.22
CA GLU A 214 14.20 -4.22 -0.99
C GLU A 214 13.39 -5.05 -1.98
N GLN A 215 12.15 -5.43 -1.65
CA GLN A 215 11.26 -6.11 -2.59
C GLN A 215 10.95 -5.22 -3.81
N VAL A 216 10.72 -3.91 -3.59
CA VAL A 216 10.53 -2.96 -4.69
C VAL A 216 11.82 -2.79 -5.50
N TRP A 217 12.98 -2.79 -4.85
CA TRP A 217 14.28 -2.71 -5.50
C TRP A 217 14.54 -3.93 -6.39
N HIS A 218 14.30 -5.15 -5.88
CA HIS A 218 14.42 -6.38 -6.65
C HIS A 218 13.46 -6.39 -7.86
N ALA A 219 12.22 -6.00 -7.66
CA ALA A 219 11.24 -5.89 -8.73
C ALA A 219 11.66 -4.86 -9.79
N ARG A 220 12.20 -3.70 -9.38
CA ARG A 220 12.72 -2.69 -10.30
C ARG A 220 13.85 -3.23 -11.16
N ASN A 221 14.78 -3.99 -10.57
CA ASN A 221 15.88 -4.61 -11.30
C ASN A 221 15.36 -5.65 -12.30
N LEU A 222 14.34 -6.44 -11.93
CA LEU A 222 13.69 -7.39 -12.83
C LEU A 222 12.97 -6.69 -13.99
N CYS A 223 12.22 -5.62 -13.72
CA CYS A 223 11.47 -4.86 -14.73
C CYS A 223 12.36 -4.05 -15.68
N GLY A 224 13.59 -3.74 -15.27
CA GLY A 224 14.53 -2.97 -16.09
C GLY A 224 13.96 -1.64 -16.57
N LYS A 225 13.97 -1.39 -17.90
CA LYS A 225 13.52 -0.11 -18.50
C LYS A 225 12.03 0.16 -18.33
N THR A 226 11.18 -0.87 -18.18
CA THR A 226 9.73 -0.68 -18.00
C THR A 226 9.40 -0.13 -16.60
N GLY A 227 10.32 -0.30 -15.66
CA GLY A 227 10.24 0.26 -14.32
C GLY A 227 9.04 -0.22 -13.50
N VAL A 228 9.01 0.18 -12.24
CA VAL A 228 7.89 -0.04 -11.31
C VAL A 228 7.06 1.25 -11.24
N ARG A 229 5.76 1.15 -11.51
CA ARG A 229 4.85 2.31 -11.51
C ARG A 229 4.02 2.40 -10.25
N ASN A 230 3.52 1.27 -9.77
CA ASN A 230 2.69 1.17 -8.59
C ASN A 230 3.24 0.12 -7.63
N VAL A 231 3.00 0.34 -6.34
CA VAL A 231 3.26 -0.63 -5.28
C VAL A 231 1.96 -0.87 -4.52
N VAL A 232 1.64 -2.13 -4.26
CA VAL A 232 0.52 -2.52 -3.41
C VAL A 232 1.02 -3.43 -2.30
N MET A 233 0.66 -3.16 -1.06
CA MET A 233 0.99 -4.00 0.09
C MET A 233 -0.12 -5.04 0.25
N MET A 234 -0.14 -6.04 -0.65
CA MET A 234 -1.13 -7.10 -0.74
C MET A 234 -0.48 -8.49 -0.78
N GLY A 235 0.80 -8.59 -0.43
CA GLY A 235 1.53 -9.84 -0.26
C GLY A 235 1.27 -10.46 1.10
N MET A 236 2.30 -11.05 1.71
CA MET A 236 2.20 -11.67 3.02
C MET A 236 2.10 -10.62 4.13
N GLY A 237 1.19 -10.83 5.10
CA GLY A 237 1.04 -10.02 6.30
C GLY A 237 -0.10 -9.00 6.26
N GLU A 238 -0.37 -8.43 7.45
CA GLU A 238 -1.26 -7.28 7.63
C GLU A 238 -0.38 -6.01 7.80
N PRO A 239 -0.37 -5.11 6.81
CA PRO A 239 0.51 -3.94 6.85
C PRO A 239 0.24 -3.03 8.06
N LEU A 240 -1.01 -2.89 8.48
CA LEU A 240 -1.37 -2.01 9.59
C LEU A 240 -1.04 -2.59 10.98
N ASP A 241 -0.68 -3.88 11.07
CA ASP A 241 -0.09 -4.46 12.28
C ASP A 241 1.42 -4.20 12.35
N ASN A 242 2.07 -3.95 11.20
CA ASN A 242 3.47 -3.55 11.11
C ASN A 242 3.61 -2.05 10.82
N TYR A 243 2.80 -1.24 11.48
CA TYR A 243 2.49 0.14 11.11
C TYR A 243 3.72 1.03 10.93
N GLU A 244 4.65 1.07 11.91
CA GLU A 244 5.78 2.00 11.90
C GLU A 244 6.78 1.66 10.79
N GLU A 245 7.05 0.39 10.55
CA GLU A 245 7.92 -0.05 9.46
C GLU A 245 7.30 0.24 8.09
N VAL A 246 5.98 0.01 7.97
CA VAL A 246 5.22 0.34 6.77
C VAL A 246 5.24 1.85 6.51
N LEU A 247 5.06 2.69 7.51
CA LEU A 247 5.07 4.15 7.36
C LEU A 247 6.44 4.64 6.87
N ILE A 248 7.54 4.10 7.40
CA ILE A 248 8.89 4.42 6.94
C ILE A 248 9.12 3.94 5.50
N ALA A 249 8.65 2.73 5.16
CA ALA A 249 8.72 2.23 3.78
C ALA A 249 7.93 3.11 2.81
N LEU A 250 6.73 3.59 3.19
CA LEU A 250 5.94 4.56 2.41
C LEU A 250 6.72 5.86 2.18
N ARG A 251 7.40 6.35 3.22
CA ARG A 251 8.26 7.52 3.13
C ARG A 251 9.41 7.29 2.15
N ALA A 252 10.10 6.15 2.23
CA ALA A 252 11.18 5.80 1.30
C ALA A 252 10.70 5.71 -0.15
N MET A 253 9.55 5.04 -0.38
CA MET A 253 8.96 4.88 -1.71
C MET A 253 8.57 6.21 -2.35
N THR A 254 8.14 7.18 -1.55
CA THR A 254 7.67 8.48 -2.05
C THR A 254 8.72 9.58 -1.96
N HIS A 255 9.89 9.29 -1.38
CA HIS A 255 10.98 10.25 -1.26
C HIS A 255 11.66 10.50 -2.62
N GLN A 256 11.78 11.78 -3.02
CA GLN A 256 12.29 12.22 -4.33
C GLN A 256 13.69 11.73 -4.67
N ALA A 257 14.57 11.56 -3.67
CA ALA A 257 15.93 11.09 -3.90
C ALA A 257 16.03 9.56 -3.94
N VAL A 258 15.00 8.82 -3.48
CA VAL A 258 14.98 7.36 -3.38
C VAL A 258 14.14 6.79 -4.54
N PHE A 259 12.93 6.33 -4.29
CA PHE A 259 12.10 5.72 -5.35
C PHE A 259 11.31 6.74 -6.19
N ASP A 260 11.10 7.96 -5.70
CA ASP A 260 10.41 9.08 -6.38
C ASP A 260 9.00 8.71 -6.87
N MET A 261 8.30 7.86 -6.12
CA MET A 261 6.96 7.41 -6.46
C MET A 261 5.92 8.44 -6.00
N ARG A 262 4.87 8.62 -6.79
CA ARG A 262 3.73 9.43 -6.35
C ARG A 262 3.01 8.71 -5.20
N GLN A 263 2.64 9.41 -4.13
CA GLN A 263 1.93 8.84 -2.98
C GLN A 263 0.71 7.99 -3.39
N ARG A 264 -0.09 8.49 -4.35
CA ARG A 264 -1.25 7.78 -4.91
C ARG A 264 -0.92 6.50 -5.69
N SER A 265 0.35 6.28 -6.03
CA SER A 265 0.82 5.07 -6.70
C SER A 265 1.26 3.99 -5.72
N VAL A 266 1.20 4.27 -4.42
CA VAL A 266 1.43 3.30 -3.36
C VAL A 266 0.13 3.07 -2.62
N THR A 267 -0.29 1.81 -2.46
CA THR A 267 -1.55 1.43 -1.80
C THR A 267 -1.26 0.51 -0.63
N VAL A 268 -1.76 0.88 0.53
CA VAL A 268 -1.78 0.01 1.71
C VAL A 268 -3.11 -0.75 1.72
N SER A 269 -3.04 -2.08 1.76
CA SER A 269 -4.21 -2.93 1.93
C SER A 269 -4.29 -3.43 3.36
N THR A 270 -5.49 -3.53 3.90
CA THR A 270 -5.71 -3.99 5.28
C THR A 270 -7.00 -4.80 5.37
N VAL A 271 -7.02 -5.78 6.27
CA VAL A 271 -8.27 -6.46 6.65
C VAL A 271 -9.21 -5.53 7.42
N GLY A 272 -8.74 -4.37 7.84
CA GLY A 272 -9.53 -3.38 8.56
C GLY A 272 -9.20 -3.33 10.04
N VAL A 273 -8.10 -2.63 10.37
CA VAL A 273 -7.70 -2.25 11.74
C VAL A 273 -8.12 -0.80 11.96
N PRO A 274 -9.28 -0.51 12.60
CA PRO A 274 -9.90 0.82 12.58
C PRO A 274 -9.01 1.92 13.14
N SER A 275 -8.29 1.67 14.24
CA SER A 275 -7.35 2.63 14.84
C SER A 275 -6.20 2.98 13.92
N SER A 276 -5.63 1.96 13.24
CA SER A 276 -4.50 2.15 12.33
C SER A 276 -4.92 2.79 11.01
N ILE A 277 -6.16 2.56 10.54
CA ILE A 277 -6.72 3.28 9.38
C ILE A 277 -6.82 4.78 9.68
N ARG A 278 -7.29 5.18 10.89
CA ARG A 278 -7.32 6.59 11.29
C ARG A 278 -5.92 7.18 11.35
N LYS A 279 -4.99 6.47 11.97
CA LYS A 279 -3.58 6.87 12.06
C LYS A 279 -2.93 7.04 10.67
N LEU A 280 -3.23 6.13 9.72
CA LEU A 280 -2.75 6.27 8.34
C LEU A 280 -3.34 7.49 7.63
N ALA A 281 -4.62 7.81 7.91
CA ALA A 281 -5.25 9.00 7.37
C ALA A 281 -4.59 10.30 7.87
N ASP A 282 -4.11 10.33 9.11
CA ASP A 282 -3.38 11.45 9.68
C ASP A 282 -1.94 11.52 9.15
N ASP A 283 -1.22 10.37 9.16
CA ASP A 283 0.21 10.32 8.86
C ASP A 283 0.52 10.31 7.34
N ALA A 284 -0.36 9.70 6.50
CA ALA A 284 -0.15 9.56 5.06
C ALA A 284 -1.44 9.66 4.22
N PRO A 285 -2.20 10.78 4.28
CA PRO A 285 -3.53 10.91 3.67
C PRO A 285 -3.57 10.71 2.15
N ASN A 286 -2.46 10.92 1.46
CA ASN A 286 -2.39 10.83 0.00
C ASN A 286 -2.01 9.45 -0.53
N VAL A 287 -1.64 8.51 0.34
CA VAL A 287 -1.41 7.11 -0.01
C VAL A 287 -2.74 6.41 -0.29
N GLY A 288 -2.78 5.47 -1.22
CA GLY A 288 -3.97 4.69 -1.50
C GLY A 288 -4.31 3.76 -0.33
N LEU A 289 -5.60 3.60 -0.03
CA LEU A 289 -6.10 2.64 0.93
C LEU A 289 -6.94 1.59 0.22
N ALA A 290 -6.71 0.32 0.50
CA ALA A 290 -7.56 -0.79 0.11
C ALA A 290 -8.05 -1.52 1.37
N LEU A 291 -9.32 -1.90 1.38
CA LEU A 291 -9.93 -2.68 2.44
C LEU A 291 -10.24 -4.09 1.94
N SER A 292 -9.62 -5.09 2.53
CA SER A 292 -9.98 -6.51 2.38
C SER A 292 -11.26 -6.78 3.18
N LEU A 293 -12.42 -6.44 2.58
CA LEU A 293 -13.73 -6.55 3.24
C LEU A 293 -14.24 -7.99 3.25
N HIS A 294 -14.32 -8.61 2.07
CA HIS A 294 -14.67 -10.01 1.76
C HIS A 294 -16.04 -10.51 2.25
N ALA A 295 -16.74 -9.73 3.08
CA ALA A 295 -18.10 -10.03 3.53
C ALA A 295 -18.87 -8.74 3.85
N PRO A 296 -20.16 -8.66 3.49
CA PRO A 296 -20.98 -7.45 3.73
C PRO A 296 -21.62 -7.42 5.11
N THR A 297 -21.69 -8.56 5.81
CA THR A 297 -22.27 -8.68 7.16
C THR A 297 -21.21 -9.07 8.20
N GLN A 298 -21.46 -8.72 9.46
CA GLN A 298 -20.50 -9.00 10.55
C GLN A 298 -20.31 -10.50 10.78
N GLU A 299 -21.39 -11.28 10.71
CA GLU A 299 -21.38 -12.75 10.93
C GLU A 299 -20.55 -13.44 9.86
N LEU A 300 -20.80 -13.12 8.60
CA LEU A 300 -20.05 -13.72 7.50
C LEU A 300 -18.58 -13.26 7.50
N ARG A 301 -18.37 -11.99 7.85
CA ARG A 301 -17.01 -11.46 7.97
C ARG A 301 -16.21 -12.14 9.08
N ALA A 302 -16.82 -12.41 10.23
CA ALA A 302 -16.17 -13.13 11.33
C ALA A 302 -15.84 -14.60 10.98
N ARG A 303 -16.62 -15.23 10.08
CA ARG A 303 -16.31 -16.57 9.55
C ARG A 303 -15.11 -16.58 8.61
N LEU A 304 -15.06 -15.63 7.67
CA LEU A 304 -14.00 -15.54 6.67
C LEU A 304 -12.70 -14.94 7.22
N LEU A 305 -12.84 -14.02 8.16
CA LEU A 305 -11.76 -13.24 8.78
C LEU A 305 -11.86 -13.39 10.31
N PRO A 306 -11.26 -14.42 10.92
CA PRO A 306 -11.36 -14.66 12.37
C PRO A 306 -10.94 -13.46 13.22
N SER A 307 -9.97 -12.66 12.76
CA SER A 307 -9.57 -11.40 13.41
C SER A 307 -10.70 -10.37 13.51
N ALA A 308 -11.73 -10.46 12.65
CA ALA A 308 -12.89 -9.57 12.66
C ALA A 308 -13.98 -9.97 13.68
N SER A 309 -13.83 -11.10 14.40
CA SER A 309 -14.78 -11.56 15.42
C SER A 309 -14.75 -10.70 16.68
N GLY A 310 -13.67 -9.96 16.93
CA GLY A 310 -13.51 -9.11 18.10
C GLY A 310 -14.28 -7.78 18.01
N THR A 311 -14.62 -7.21 19.16
CA THR A 311 -15.35 -5.92 19.26
C THR A 311 -14.57 -4.72 18.72
N ALA A 312 -13.26 -4.85 18.59
CA ALA A 312 -12.38 -3.80 18.06
C ALA A 312 -12.50 -3.64 16.53
N HIS A 313 -12.90 -4.70 15.79
CA HIS A 313 -12.88 -4.78 14.34
C HIS A 313 -14.29 -4.91 13.72
N THR A 314 -15.30 -4.36 14.38
CA THR A 314 -16.68 -4.41 13.88
C THR A 314 -16.85 -3.57 12.62
N LEU A 315 -17.80 -3.95 11.75
CA LEU A 315 -18.13 -3.20 10.54
C LEU A 315 -18.52 -1.75 10.84
N GLY A 316 -19.19 -1.48 11.98
CA GLY A 316 -19.51 -0.11 12.39
C GLY A 316 -18.24 0.73 12.64
N ARG A 317 -17.32 0.25 13.47
CA ARG A 317 -16.04 0.95 13.73
C ARG A 317 -15.20 1.11 12.47
N LEU A 318 -15.23 0.10 11.61
CA LEU A 318 -14.53 0.12 10.33
C LEU A 318 -15.12 1.21 9.42
N SER A 319 -16.45 1.27 9.30
CA SER A 319 -17.16 2.30 8.53
C SER A 319 -16.79 3.72 8.98
N GLU A 320 -16.80 3.96 10.31
CA GLU A 320 -16.36 5.24 10.88
C GLU A 320 -14.92 5.61 10.52
N SER A 321 -14.00 4.63 10.53
CA SER A 321 -12.61 4.86 10.19
C SER A 321 -12.41 5.13 8.71
N LEU A 322 -13.17 4.47 7.84
CA LEU A 322 -13.17 4.71 6.39
C LEU A 322 -13.75 6.08 6.04
N LYS A 323 -14.83 6.50 6.70
CA LYS A 323 -15.39 7.85 6.56
C LYS A 323 -14.36 8.91 6.99
N TYR A 324 -13.69 8.70 8.14
CA TYR A 324 -12.62 9.57 8.61
C TYR A 324 -11.50 9.69 7.58
N HIS A 325 -11.00 8.55 7.06
CA HIS A 325 -9.98 8.52 6.01
C HIS A 325 -10.45 9.29 4.76
N ARG A 326 -11.69 9.07 4.31
CA ARG A 326 -12.25 9.76 3.14
C ARG A 326 -12.31 11.28 3.34
N ARG A 327 -12.67 11.76 4.54
CA ARG A 327 -12.69 13.19 4.86
C ARG A 327 -11.32 13.83 4.72
N LEU A 328 -10.27 13.20 5.24
CA LEU A 328 -8.90 13.73 5.20
C LEU A 328 -8.25 13.61 3.82
N SER A 329 -8.36 12.44 3.20
CA SER A 329 -7.72 12.15 1.91
C SER A 329 -8.47 12.72 0.70
N GLY A 330 -9.76 13.03 0.86
CA GLY A 330 -10.66 13.37 -0.24
C GLY A 330 -10.98 12.20 -1.17
N ARG A 331 -10.65 10.94 -0.78
CA ARG A 331 -10.81 9.75 -1.62
C ARG A 331 -11.38 8.59 -0.81
N GLY A 332 -12.29 7.81 -1.44
CA GLY A 332 -12.71 6.52 -0.90
C GLY A 332 -11.62 5.46 -1.01
N ALA A 333 -11.70 4.45 -0.16
CA ALA A 333 -10.85 3.27 -0.25
C ALA A 333 -11.31 2.35 -1.40
N MET A 334 -10.41 1.54 -1.91
CA MET A 334 -10.71 0.40 -2.76
C MET A 334 -11.20 -0.75 -1.88
N ILE A 335 -12.36 -1.31 -2.21
CA ILE A 335 -12.95 -2.43 -1.47
C ILE A 335 -12.62 -3.72 -2.22
N GLU A 336 -11.78 -4.54 -1.63
CA GLU A 336 -11.44 -5.87 -2.14
C GLU A 336 -12.44 -6.88 -1.59
N TYR A 337 -13.10 -7.61 -2.48
CA TYR A 337 -14.11 -8.58 -2.15
C TYR A 337 -13.83 -9.89 -2.89
N ILE A 338 -13.26 -10.87 -2.18
CA ILE A 338 -13.07 -12.20 -2.72
C ILE A 338 -14.45 -12.88 -2.82
N VAL A 339 -14.77 -13.42 -3.97
CA VAL A 339 -16.07 -14.10 -4.22
C VAL A 339 -15.84 -15.60 -4.17
N ILE A 340 -16.53 -16.28 -3.25
CA ILE A 340 -16.41 -17.72 -3.00
C ILE A 340 -17.78 -18.35 -3.28
N ASP A 341 -17.81 -19.40 -4.11
CA ASP A 341 -19.04 -20.07 -4.51
C ASP A 341 -19.87 -20.54 -3.31
N GLY A 342 -21.17 -20.27 -3.34
CA GLY A 342 -22.12 -20.64 -2.29
C GLY A 342 -21.87 -20.02 -0.91
N VAL A 343 -20.88 -19.13 -0.76
CA VAL A 343 -20.50 -18.54 0.54
C VAL A 343 -20.89 -17.07 0.63
N ASN A 344 -20.47 -16.25 -0.33
CA ASN A 344 -20.66 -14.81 -0.30
C ASN A 344 -21.00 -14.20 -1.68
N ASP A 345 -21.45 -15.02 -2.62
CA ASP A 345 -21.68 -14.74 -4.04
C ASP A 345 -23.15 -14.50 -4.43
N SER A 346 -24.08 -14.61 -3.46
CA SER A 346 -25.52 -14.51 -3.73
C SER A 346 -25.96 -13.07 -4.06
N PRO A 347 -27.10 -12.89 -4.77
CA PRO A 347 -27.70 -11.55 -4.99
C PRO A 347 -27.99 -10.79 -3.69
N THR A 348 -28.29 -11.48 -2.60
CA THR A 348 -28.49 -10.85 -1.28
C THR A 348 -27.18 -10.29 -0.78
N HIS A 349 -26.07 -11.03 -0.85
CA HIS A 349 -24.76 -10.52 -0.47
C HIS A 349 -24.32 -9.32 -1.32
N ALA A 350 -24.66 -9.31 -2.62
CA ALA A 350 -24.40 -8.16 -3.49
C ALA A 350 -25.18 -6.90 -3.05
N ARG A 351 -26.46 -7.06 -2.64
CA ARG A 351 -27.27 -5.95 -2.13
C ARG A 351 -26.79 -5.46 -0.77
N ASP A 352 -26.45 -6.35 0.14
CA ASP A 352 -25.87 -5.99 1.45
C ASP A 352 -24.53 -5.23 1.26
N LEU A 353 -23.71 -5.65 0.31
CA LEU A 353 -22.48 -4.94 -0.06
C LEU A 353 -22.78 -3.56 -0.66
N GLY A 354 -23.78 -3.48 -1.53
CA GLY A 354 -24.27 -2.23 -2.12
C GLY A 354 -24.81 -1.27 -1.05
N GLU A 355 -25.56 -1.75 -0.08
CA GLU A 355 -26.04 -0.96 1.06
C GLU A 355 -24.89 -0.42 1.91
N LEU A 356 -23.91 -1.26 2.23
CA LEU A 356 -22.74 -0.86 3.00
C LEU A 356 -21.91 0.19 2.24
N VAL A 357 -21.53 -0.09 1.00
CA VAL A 357 -20.59 0.75 0.24
C VAL A 357 -21.29 1.95 -0.39
N GLY A 358 -22.47 1.74 -0.99
CA GLY A 358 -23.18 2.75 -1.75
C GLY A 358 -23.98 3.73 -0.90
N ARG A 359 -24.40 3.29 0.28
CA ARG A 359 -25.19 4.14 1.18
C ARG A 359 -24.47 4.45 2.48
N THR A 360 -24.14 3.43 3.30
CA THR A 360 -23.57 3.66 4.65
C THR A 360 -22.23 4.41 4.60
N LEU A 361 -21.30 4.02 3.73
CA LEU A 361 -19.98 4.67 3.64
C LEU A 361 -20.01 6.03 2.93
N LEU A 362 -21.01 6.30 2.10
CA LEU A 362 -21.14 7.57 1.38
C LEU A 362 -21.94 8.63 2.13
N GLN A 363 -22.77 8.25 3.12
CA GLN A 363 -23.46 9.20 3.96
C GLN A 363 -22.45 9.98 4.79
N ASP A 364 -22.46 11.30 4.63
CA ASP A 364 -21.75 12.21 5.55
C ASP A 364 -22.57 12.31 6.84
N ASP A 365 -21.93 12.23 8.00
CA ASP A 365 -22.61 12.42 9.30
C ASP A 365 -23.05 13.88 9.40
N GLU A 366 -24.33 14.17 9.21
CA GLU A 366 -24.91 15.52 9.27
C GLU A 366 -24.69 16.22 10.62
N SER A 367 -24.41 15.45 11.67
CA SER A 367 -24.19 15.97 13.03
C SER A 367 -22.90 16.76 13.23
N GLU A 368 -21.86 16.57 12.41
CA GLU A 368 -20.59 17.30 12.54
C GLU A 368 -20.52 18.58 11.68
N VAL A 369 -21.41 18.75 10.70
CA VAL A 369 -21.46 19.96 9.84
C VAL A 369 -22.05 21.16 10.61
N ALA A 370 -22.86 20.91 11.63
CA ALA A 370 -23.49 21.98 12.44
C ALA A 370 -22.51 22.71 13.37
N GLY A 371 -21.34 22.13 13.70
CA GLY A 371 -20.36 22.71 14.62
C GLY A 371 -19.39 23.73 14.00
N SER A 372 -19.25 23.76 12.67
CA SER A 372 -18.23 24.60 12.00
C SER A 372 -18.73 25.96 11.47
N ASN A 373 -20.04 26.23 11.56
CA ASN A 373 -20.65 27.46 11.02
C ASN A 373 -20.89 28.60 12.03
N SER A 374 -20.37 28.53 13.26
CA SER A 374 -20.67 29.53 14.29
C SER A 374 -19.58 30.60 14.55
N LEU A 375 -18.56 30.70 13.73
CA LEU A 375 -17.57 31.78 13.84
C LEU A 375 -17.18 32.31 12.43
N GLY A 376 -17.90 33.26 11.92
CA GLY A 376 -17.50 33.93 10.69
C GLY A 376 -18.40 35.11 10.36
N GLY A 377 -17.91 36.32 10.72
CA GLY A 377 -18.53 37.60 10.43
C GLY A 377 -18.73 37.86 8.94
N GLU A 378 -19.72 38.67 8.66
CA GLU A 378 -20.08 39.19 7.35
C GLU A 378 -18.90 39.95 6.71
N GLY A 379 -18.39 39.42 5.63
CA GLY A 379 -17.42 40.05 4.76
C GLY A 379 -17.74 39.71 3.31
N GLU A 380 -18.42 40.62 2.60
CA GLU A 380 -18.64 40.53 1.16
C GLU A 380 -17.29 40.61 0.41
N GLY A 381 -16.73 39.45 0.09
CA GLY A 381 -15.61 39.30 -0.81
C GLY A 381 -15.95 38.29 -1.91
N LYS A 382 -16.00 38.76 -3.18
CA LYS A 382 -16.13 37.94 -4.38
C LYS A 382 -14.93 36.97 -4.49
N GLY A 383 -14.92 35.92 -3.67
CA GLY A 383 -13.98 34.82 -3.74
C GLY A 383 -14.42 33.85 -4.83
N LYS A 384 -13.57 33.63 -5.85
CA LYS A 384 -13.68 32.56 -6.84
C LYS A 384 -13.90 31.25 -6.08
N GLY A 385 -15.11 30.69 -6.17
CA GLY A 385 -15.52 29.49 -5.48
C GLY A 385 -14.50 28.39 -5.74
N ARG A 386 -13.84 27.95 -4.69
CA ARG A 386 -13.07 26.72 -4.64
C ARG A 386 -14.08 25.61 -4.97
N ARG A 387 -14.10 25.11 -6.22
CA ARG A 387 -14.92 23.97 -6.60
C ARG A 387 -14.63 22.89 -5.57
N ARG A 388 -15.64 22.52 -4.76
CA ARG A 388 -15.58 21.33 -3.90
C ARG A 388 -15.11 20.22 -4.84
N ARG A 389 -13.90 19.67 -4.61
CA ARG A 389 -13.45 18.48 -5.29
C ARG A 389 -14.53 17.43 -4.99
N GLU A 390 -15.24 16.96 -6.01
CA GLU A 390 -16.11 15.81 -5.86
C GLU A 390 -15.29 14.72 -5.19
N GLN A 391 -15.66 14.38 -3.95
CA GLN A 391 -15.01 13.32 -3.22
C GLN A 391 -15.21 12.04 -4.01
N SER A 392 -14.13 11.38 -4.42
CA SER A 392 -14.25 10.15 -5.17
C SER A 392 -14.90 9.09 -4.27
N GLY A 393 -15.92 8.40 -4.80
CA GLY A 393 -16.58 7.30 -4.11
C GLY A 393 -15.67 6.09 -3.89
N TYR A 394 -16.18 5.14 -3.16
CA TYR A 394 -15.55 3.83 -3.03
C TYR A 394 -15.65 3.05 -4.35
N PHE A 395 -14.74 2.13 -4.54
CA PHE A 395 -14.69 1.27 -5.71
C PHE A 395 -14.58 -0.18 -5.23
N VAL A 396 -15.37 -1.08 -5.80
CA VAL A 396 -15.36 -2.51 -5.43
C VAL A 396 -14.63 -3.33 -6.49
N ASN A 397 -13.62 -4.07 -6.04
CA ASN A 397 -12.99 -5.14 -6.81
C ASN A 397 -13.59 -6.47 -6.40
N LEU A 398 -14.31 -7.13 -7.30
CA LEU A 398 -14.75 -8.51 -7.15
C LEU A 398 -13.64 -9.43 -7.65
N ILE A 399 -13.09 -10.25 -6.76
CA ILE A 399 -11.96 -11.13 -7.04
C ILE A 399 -12.47 -12.57 -6.99
N PRO A 400 -12.49 -13.31 -8.13
CA PRO A 400 -12.81 -14.73 -8.08
C PRO A 400 -11.85 -15.45 -7.13
N TYR A 401 -12.38 -16.26 -6.24
CA TYR A 401 -11.55 -17.09 -5.38
C TYR A 401 -10.75 -18.09 -6.23
N ASN A 402 -9.46 -18.16 -5.99
CA ASN A 402 -8.61 -19.20 -6.53
C ASN A 402 -8.44 -20.27 -5.45
N PRO A 403 -8.74 -21.55 -5.74
CA PRO A 403 -8.60 -22.64 -4.78
C PRO A 403 -7.20 -22.68 -4.18
N THR A 404 -7.16 -22.82 -2.86
CA THR A 404 -5.97 -22.98 -2.04
C THR A 404 -6.11 -24.25 -1.20
N ASP A 405 -5.00 -24.79 -0.69
CA ASP A 405 -5.06 -26.00 0.15
C ASP A 405 -5.88 -25.73 1.42
N VAL A 406 -5.69 -24.56 2.05
CA VAL A 406 -6.44 -24.19 3.24
C VAL A 406 -7.93 -23.97 2.93
N GLY A 407 -8.25 -23.32 1.83
CA GLY A 407 -9.64 -23.09 1.44
C GLY A 407 -10.36 -24.40 1.10
N SER A 408 -9.66 -25.38 0.54
CA SER A 408 -10.21 -26.72 0.27
C SER A 408 -10.64 -27.44 1.56
N THR A 409 -9.96 -27.21 2.69
CA THR A 409 -10.39 -27.76 4.00
C THR A 409 -11.71 -27.17 4.49
N HIS A 410 -12.08 -25.98 3.98
CA HIS A 410 -13.36 -25.30 4.25
C HIS A 410 -14.41 -25.56 3.17
N GLY A 411 -14.10 -26.35 2.14
CA GLY A 411 -14.97 -26.61 1.01
C GLY A 411 -15.19 -25.39 0.11
N TYR A 412 -14.22 -24.49 0.03
CA TYR A 412 -14.34 -23.27 -0.81
C TYR A 412 -14.01 -23.61 -2.27
N GLU A 413 -14.86 -23.11 -3.16
CA GLU A 413 -14.72 -23.29 -4.60
C GLU A 413 -14.73 -21.93 -5.33
N SER A 414 -14.21 -21.92 -6.57
CA SER A 414 -14.28 -20.74 -7.44
C SER A 414 -15.72 -20.47 -7.84
N PRO A 415 -16.18 -19.22 -7.82
CA PRO A 415 -17.51 -18.86 -8.26
C PRO A 415 -17.64 -19.00 -9.78
N ALA A 416 -18.88 -19.21 -10.26
CA ALA A 416 -19.20 -19.13 -11.67
C ALA A 416 -19.06 -17.68 -12.18
N ASP A 417 -18.66 -17.51 -13.44
CA ASP A 417 -18.46 -16.18 -14.07
C ASP A 417 -19.76 -15.36 -14.02
N GLU A 418 -20.92 -16.01 -14.22
CA GLU A 418 -22.24 -15.38 -14.17
C GLU A 418 -22.60 -14.83 -12.77
N ALA A 419 -22.09 -15.44 -11.70
CA ALA A 419 -22.30 -14.95 -10.35
C ALA A 419 -21.55 -13.62 -10.12
N LEU A 420 -20.31 -13.55 -10.59
CA LEU A 420 -19.50 -12.31 -10.57
C LEU A 420 -20.11 -11.17 -11.37
N GLU A 421 -20.56 -11.47 -12.60
CA GLU A 421 -21.22 -10.47 -13.47
C GLU A 421 -22.52 -9.97 -12.84
N ARG A 422 -23.33 -10.87 -12.30
CA ARG A 422 -24.57 -10.52 -11.59
C ARG A 422 -24.31 -9.65 -10.38
N MET A 423 -23.29 -9.97 -9.56
CA MET A 423 -22.90 -9.13 -8.42
C MET A 423 -22.47 -7.74 -8.88
N ALA A 424 -21.65 -7.65 -9.93
CA ALA A 424 -21.20 -6.37 -10.48
C ALA A 424 -22.36 -5.53 -11.02
N ALA A 425 -23.33 -6.16 -11.71
CA ALA A 425 -24.54 -5.51 -12.20
C ALA A 425 -25.39 -4.94 -11.04
N ILE A 426 -25.69 -5.74 -10.01
CA ILE A 426 -26.45 -5.29 -8.82
C ILE A 426 -25.75 -4.08 -8.18
N LEU A 427 -24.45 -4.13 -7.94
CA LEU A 427 -23.70 -3.03 -7.32
C LEU A 427 -23.78 -1.75 -8.16
N THR A 428 -23.67 -1.88 -9.48
CA THR A 428 -23.63 -0.73 -10.38
C THR A 428 -25.02 -0.16 -10.65
N GLU A 429 -26.01 -1.01 -10.94
CA GLU A 429 -27.34 -0.60 -11.38
C GLU A 429 -28.26 -0.22 -10.22
N GLU A 430 -28.25 -1.00 -9.10
CA GLU A 430 -29.14 -0.75 -7.97
C GLU A 430 -28.56 0.28 -6.97
N TYR A 431 -27.21 0.37 -6.87
CA TYR A 431 -26.54 1.18 -5.82
C TYR A 431 -25.61 2.27 -6.38
N GLY A 432 -25.37 2.32 -7.69
CA GLY A 432 -24.44 3.29 -8.30
C GLY A 432 -22.98 3.10 -7.88
N VAL A 433 -22.63 1.95 -7.31
CA VAL A 433 -21.28 1.63 -6.86
C VAL A 433 -20.45 1.14 -8.04
N LYS A 434 -19.33 1.79 -8.30
CA LYS A 434 -18.39 1.28 -9.32
C LYS A 434 -17.84 -0.07 -8.88
N ALA A 435 -18.22 -1.11 -9.59
CA ALA A 435 -17.72 -2.47 -9.36
C ALA A 435 -16.98 -2.98 -10.59
N LYS A 436 -15.94 -3.77 -10.40
CA LYS A 436 -15.19 -4.41 -11.46
C LYS A 436 -14.81 -5.82 -11.02
N VAL A 437 -14.99 -6.77 -11.96
CA VAL A 437 -14.48 -8.12 -11.78
C VAL A 437 -13.00 -8.13 -12.17
N ARG A 438 -12.14 -8.60 -11.26
CA ARG A 438 -10.71 -8.76 -11.50
C ARG A 438 -10.44 -10.20 -11.90
N TRP A 439 -10.59 -10.48 -13.18
CA TRP A 439 -10.26 -11.80 -13.71
C TRP A 439 -8.78 -12.10 -13.51
N SER A 440 -8.46 -13.17 -12.78
CA SER A 440 -7.15 -13.79 -12.88
C SER A 440 -7.08 -14.49 -14.25
N THR A 441 -6.06 -14.22 -15.03
CA THR A 441 -5.83 -14.99 -16.26
C THR A 441 -5.81 -16.48 -15.88
N ARG A 442 -6.52 -17.33 -16.63
CA ARG A 442 -6.53 -18.81 -16.40
C ARG A 442 -5.12 -19.40 -16.30
N ARG A 443 -4.13 -18.71 -16.85
CA ARG A 443 -2.70 -19.05 -16.81
C ARG A 443 -1.97 -18.58 -15.54
N GLY A 444 -2.55 -17.67 -14.75
CA GLY A 444 -1.97 -17.22 -13.47
C GLY A 444 -2.13 -18.21 -12.31
N ARG A 445 -2.76 -19.36 -12.51
CA ARG A 445 -2.87 -20.44 -11.51
C ARG A 445 -1.59 -21.27 -11.37
N GLU A 446 -0.65 -21.13 -12.28
CA GLU A 446 0.61 -21.90 -12.31
C GLU A 446 1.84 -21.07 -11.87
N VAL A 447 1.65 -19.86 -11.32
CA VAL A 447 2.76 -19.01 -10.86
C VAL A 447 2.82 -18.94 -9.35
#